data_8ed4b69df576e6985c88cc30d2cf907e
#
_entry.id   8ed4b69df576e6985c88cc30d2cf907e
#
_cell.length_a   1.000
_cell.length_b   1.000
_cell.length_c   1.000
_cell.angle_alpha   90.00
_cell.angle_beta   90.00
_cell.angle_gamma   90.00
#
_symmetry.space_group_name_H-M   'P 1'
#
loop_
_entity.id
_entity.type
_entity.pdbx_description
1 polymer ?
#
loop_
_entity_poly.entity_id
_entity_poly.type
_entity_poly.pdbx_seq_one_letter_code
_entity_poly.pdbx_strand_id
1 'polypeptide(L)'
;MNWLAAFNQRLARLAISILLLAIAVSLCAPMVHAGNPILPPEAQQGLEKLNSGDPDAAIVLFRALQASAPDQPLGYLLEDGARWSKTYCETLEVKWGMVVTGKREKQPGDEEYLALAEKTIRLASAQAAIKDSAEMHLYIGLALALEARLYGMRSENRATAHAGVRAREEFLRAKQLDPEMTDADAGLGLYNYYVDTLSGIVKVLRFFMGIPGGSKQEGIRQLESAMNGGGITAVEARFYLAKNLRTYDQQYERAAELLEPLTLQYPRNSIFQLFLGNFDLELNRKEKAVAELRAAGAESCCEVSCASHVRAVAGLLLASVGEGVAIISH
;
A
#
# COMPACT_ATOMS: atom_id res chain seq x y z
N MET A 1 -57.82 -14.98 48.53
CA MET A 1 -56.64 -14.05 48.46
C MET A 1 -55.42 -14.60 47.78
N ASN A 2 -55.33 -15.89 47.50
CA ASN A 2 -54.06 -16.49 46.90
C ASN A 2 -53.99 -16.48 45.37
N TRP A 3 -55.08 -16.23 44.65
CA TRP A 3 -55.05 -16.27 43.17
C TRP A 3 -54.39 -15.07 42.53
N LEU A 4 -54.55 -13.86 43.05
CA LEU A 4 -53.93 -12.63 42.58
C LEU A 4 -52.44 -12.65 42.80
N ALA A 5 -51.90 -13.20 43.86
CA ALA A 5 -50.50 -13.36 44.14
C ALA A 5 -49.78 -14.31 43.12
N ALA A 6 -50.47 -15.44 42.81
CA ALA A 6 -49.96 -16.40 41.82
C ALA A 6 -50.03 -15.87 40.40
N PHE A 7 -50.99 -15.04 40.07
CA PHE A 7 -51.11 -14.37 38.77
C PHE A 7 -49.99 -13.33 38.58
N ASN A 8 -49.73 -12.49 39.58
CA ASN A 8 -48.64 -11.51 39.56
C ASN A 8 -47.24 -12.17 39.47
N GLN A 9 -47.03 -13.30 40.16
CA GLN A 9 -45.76 -14.06 40.02
C GLN A 9 -45.56 -14.66 38.62
N ARG A 10 -46.63 -15.10 37.95
CA ARG A 10 -46.52 -15.59 36.56
C ARG A 10 -46.22 -14.47 35.58
N LEU A 11 -46.87 -13.30 35.73
CA LEU A 11 -46.57 -12.11 34.91
C LEU A 11 -45.11 -11.61 35.10
N ALA A 12 -44.65 -11.58 36.35
CA ALA A 12 -43.26 -11.18 36.63
C ALA A 12 -42.25 -12.17 36.03
N ARG A 13 -42.51 -13.48 36.09
CA ARG A 13 -41.64 -14.49 35.43
C ARG A 13 -41.64 -14.37 33.90
N LEU A 14 -42.82 -14.10 33.31
CA LEU A 14 -42.91 -13.87 31.85
C LEU A 14 -42.15 -12.61 31.42
N ALA A 15 -42.28 -11.52 32.16
CA ALA A 15 -41.56 -10.28 31.90
C ALA A 15 -40.04 -10.47 32.01
N ILE A 16 -39.56 -11.19 33.03
CA ILE A 16 -38.12 -11.53 33.18
C ILE A 16 -37.64 -12.42 32.04
N SER A 17 -38.42 -13.41 31.61
CA SER A 17 -38.07 -14.30 30.50
C SER A 17 -37.98 -13.54 29.16
N ILE A 18 -38.89 -12.60 28.90
CA ILE A 18 -38.89 -11.74 27.70
C ILE A 18 -37.66 -10.80 27.73
N LEU A 19 -37.34 -10.22 28.90
CA LEU A 19 -36.18 -9.36 29.08
C LEU A 19 -34.85 -10.14 28.85
N LEU A 20 -34.74 -11.34 29.40
CA LEU A 20 -33.59 -12.21 29.20
C LEU A 20 -33.45 -12.68 27.74
N LEU A 21 -34.57 -12.95 27.05
CA LEU A 21 -34.58 -13.29 25.64
C LEU A 21 -34.14 -12.09 24.77
N ALA A 22 -34.59 -10.88 25.09
CA ALA A 22 -34.20 -9.65 24.41
C ALA A 22 -32.69 -9.35 24.59
N ILE A 23 -32.19 -9.59 25.80
CA ILE A 23 -30.73 -9.45 26.09
C ILE A 23 -29.93 -10.53 25.33
N ALA A 24 -30.41 -11.78 25.28
CA ALA A 24 -29.74 -12.85 24.55
C ALA A 24 -29.70 -12.60 23.01
N VAL A 25 -30.81 -12.07 22.47
CA VAL A 25 -30.86 -11.68 21.03
C VAL A 25 -29.93 -10.49 20.73
N SER A 26 -29.78 -9.54 21.66
CA SER A 26 -28.86 -8.41 21.53
C SER A 26 -27.38 -8.85 21.61
N LEU A 27 -27.09 -9.91 22.37
CA LEU A 27 -25.73 -10.49 22.49
C LEU A 27 -25.39 -11.44 21.34
N CYS A 28 -26.36 -11.90 20.56
CA CYS A 28 -26.22 -12.71 19.35
C CYS A 28 -26.30 -11.89 18.06
N ALA A 29 -26.16 -10.54 18.13
CA ALA A 29 -25.88 -9.78 16.90
C ALA A 29 -24.61 -10.40 16.30
N PRO A 30 -24.62 -10.86 15.02
CA PRO A 30 -23.42 -11.33 14.40
C PRO A 30 -22.40 -10.20 14.54
N MET A 31 -21.28 -10.45 15.21
CA MET A 31 -20.11 -9.60 15.03
C MET A 31 -19.84 -9.64 13.53
N VAL A 32 -20.24 -8.60 12.84
CA VAL A 32 -19.74 -8.36 11.50
C VAL A 32 -18.23 -8.27 11.73
N HIS A 33 -17.50 -9.34 11.42
CA HIS A 33 -16.07 -9.26 11.30
C HIS A 33 -15.88 -8.27 10.17
N ALA A 34 -15.67 -7.03 10.55
CA ALA A 34 -15.11 -6.03 9.69
C ALA A 34 -13.67 -6.50 9.45
N GLY A 35 -12.85 -5.77 8.86
CA GLY A 35 -11.51 -6.13 8.44
C GLY A 35 -11.26 -5.45 7.12
N ASN A 36 -10.32 -5.94 6.37
CA ASN A 36 -10.06 -5.37 5.05
C ASN A 36 -11.27 -5.46 4.13
N PRO A 37 -11.44 -4.49 3.20
CA PRO A 37 -12.53 -4.47 2.24
C PRO A 37 -12.64 -5.77 1.44
N ILE A 38 -13.86 -6.27 1.25
CA ILE A 38 -14.12 -7.39 0.33
C ILE A 38 -14.09 -6.83 -1.09
N LEU A 39 -13.05 -7.18 -1.82
CA LEU A 39 -12.85 -6.67 -3.17
C LEU A 39 -13.72 -7.40 -4.20
N PRO A 40 -14.38 -6.68 -5.13
CA PRO A 40 -15.05 -7.30 -6.27
C PRO A 40 -14.05 -8.03 -7.16
N PRO A 41 -14.50 -9.04 -7.95
CA PRO A 41 -13.62 -9.86 -8.77
C PRO A 41 -12.73 -9.06 -9.74
N GLU A 42 -13.25 -7.98 -10.31
CA GLU A 42 -12.51 -7.10 -11.22
C GLU A 42 -11.37 -6.37 -10.52
N ALA A 43 -11.58 -5.95 -9.27
CA ALA A 43 -10.54 -5.34 -8.44
C ALA A 43 -9.45 -6.35 -8.10
N GLN A 44 -9.84 -7.58 -7.72
CA GLN A 44 -8.88 -8.66 -7.43
C GLN A 44 -8.03 -9.01 -8.67
N GLN A 45 -8.67 -9.17 -9.83
CA GLN A 45 -7.98 -9.44 -11.09
C GLN A 45 -7.05 -8.29 -11.49
N GLY A 46 -7.50 -7.04 -11.30
CA GLY A 46 -6.69 -5.86 -11.56
C GLY A 46 -5.46 -5.79 -10.66
N LEU A 47 -5.60 -6.07 -9.36
CA LEU A 47 -4.47 -6.15 -8.42
C LEU A 47 -3.51 -7.28 -8.77
N GLU A 48 -4.00 -8.43 -9.21
CA GLU A 48 -3.16 -9.53 -9.69
C GLU A 48 -2.33 -9.12 -10.92
N LYS A 49 -2.93 -8.40 -11.88
CA LYS A 49 -2.21 -7.83 -13.03
C LYS A 49 -1.16 -6.82 -12.59
N LEU A 50 -1.52 -5.89 -11.70
CA LEU A 50 -0.62 -4.89 -11.16
C LEU A 50 0.59 -5.53 -10.46
N ASN A 51 0.33 -6.49 -9.57
CA ASN A 51 1.37 -7.19 -8.82
C ASN A 51 2.24 -8.07 -9.72
N SER A 52 1.68 -8.56 -10.83
CA SER A 52 2.43 -9.29 -11.88
C SER A 52 3.27 -8.38 -12.78
N GLY A 53 3.28 -7.06 -12.54
CA GLY A 53 4.07 -6.09 -13.31
C GLY A 53 3.40 -5.59 -14.59
N ASP A 54 2.07 -5.72 -14.70
CA ASP A 54 1.27 -5.29 -15.85
C ASP A 54 0.27 -4.19 -15.43
N PRO A 55 0.75 -2.97 -15.14
CA PRO A 55 -0.10 -1.87 -14.68
C PRO A 55 -1.11 -1.42 -15.75
N ASP A 56 -0.81 -1.58 -17.03
CA ASP A 56 -1.74 -1.15 -18.10
C ASP A 56 -2.93 -2.10 -18.22
N ALA A 57 -2.72 -3.39 -18.13
CA ALA A 57 -3.83 -4.36 -18.02
C ALA A 57 -4.65 -4.16 -16.73
N ALA A 58 -4.01 -3.80 -15.63
CA ALA A 58 -4.69 -3.45 -14.39
C ALA A 58 -5.57 -2.21 -14.56
N ILE A 59 -5.07 -1.14 -15.20
CA ILE A 59 -5.82 0.09 -15.49
C ILE A 59 -7.09 -0.20 -16.31
N VAL A 60 -7.02 -1.08 -17.30
CA VAL A 60 -8.20 -1.48 -18.09
C VAL A 60 -9.29 -2.07 -17.20
N LEU A 61 -8.93 -2.96 -16.27
CA LEU A 61 -9.87 -3.58 -15.33
C LEU A 61 -10.43 -2.56 -14.33
N PHE A 62 -9.59 -1.67 -13.82
CA PHE A 62 -10.02 -0.63 -12.87
C PHE A 62 -10.96 0.40 -13.53
N ARG A 63 -10.74 0.73 -14.80
CA ARG A 63 -11.67 1.57 -15.58
C ARG A 63 -12.99 0.86 -15.86
N ALA A 64 -12.99 -0.44 -16.10
CA ALA A 64 -14.22 -1.22 -16.19
C ALA A 64 -15.01 -1.17 -14.87
N LEU A 65 -14.31 -1.28 -13.72
CA LEU A 65 -14.91 -1.12 -12.40
C LEU A 65 -15.50 0.28 -12.20
N GLN A 66 -14.79 1.34 -12.61
CA GLN A 66 -15.33 2.71 -12.58
C GLN A 66 -16.59 2.88 -13.45
N ALA A 67 -16.61 2.26 -14.64
CA ALA A 67 -17.76 2.32 -15.53
C ALA A 67 -18.98 1.60 -14.96
N SER A 68 -18.78 0.47 -14.28
CA SER A 68 -19.86 -0.30 -13.64
C SER A 68 -20.37 0.33 -12.33
N ALA A 69 -19.52 1.07 -11.63
CA ALA A 69 -19.83 1.68 -10.33
C ALA A 69 -19.21 3.09 -10.20
N PRO A 70 -19.69 4.10 -10.98
CA PRO A 70 -19.03 5.40 -11.09
C PRO A 70 -19.05 6.24 -9.81
N ASP A 71 -19.94 5.90 -8.86
CA ASP A 71 -20.08 6.57 -7.58
C ASP A 71 -19.25 5.87 -6.46
N GLN A 72 -18.58 4.77 -6.79
CA GLN A 72 -17.72 4.06 -5.84
C GLN A 72 -16.26 4.52 -5.98
N PRO A 73 -15.55 4.78 -4.85
CA PRO A 73 -14.19 5.31 -4.88
C PRO A 73 -13.14 4.28 -5.31
N LEU A 74 -13.38 2.98 -5.09
CA LEU A 74 -12.39 1.91 -5.21
C LEU A 74 -11.73 1.86 -6.60
N GLY A 75 -12.51 1.93 -7.69
CA GLY A 75 -11.98 1.84 -9.05
C GLY A 75 -11.02 2.99 -9.39
N TYR A 76 -11.29 4.19 -8.91
CA TYR A 76 -10.43 5.37 -9.10
C TYR A 76 -9.15 5.25 -8.27
N LEU A 77 -9.25 4.81 -7.02
CA LEU A 77 -8.12 4.56 -6.14
C LEU A 77 -7.14 3.54 -6.73
N LEU A 78 -7.67 2.43 -7.23
CA LEU A 78 -6.85 1.36 -7.78
C LEU A 78 -6.18 1.75 -9.11
N GLU A 79 -6.87 2.52 -9.98
CA GLU A 79 -6.24 3.09 -11.18
C GLU A 79 -5.09 4.03 -10.80
N ASP A 80 -5.29 4.87 -9.79
CA ASP A 80 -4.27 5.79 -9.30
C ASP A 80 -3.04 5.03 -8.78
N GLY A 81 -3.23 3.96 -8.00
CA GLY A 81 -2.16 3.06 -7.57
C GLY A 81 -1.40 2.40 -8.73
N ALA A 82 -2.12 2.00 -9.79
CA ALA A 82 -1.47 1.43 -10.97
C ALA A 82 -0.64 2.49 -11.74
N ARG A 83 -1.11 3.73 -11.83
CA ARG A 83 -0.36 4.86 -12.39
C ARG A 83 0.87 5.19 -11.56
N TRP A 84 0.75 5.11 -10.22
CA TRP A 84 1.92 5.21 -9.35
C TRP A 84 2.97 4.17 -9.68
N SER A 85 2.60 2.92 -9.91
CA SER A 85 3.54 1.86 -10.28
C SER A 85 4.32 2.20 -11.56
N LYS A 86 3.66 2.76 -12.58
CA LYS A 86 4.32 3.25 -13.81
C LYS A 86 5.30 4.37 -13.51
N THR A 87 4.83 5.41 -12.83
CA THR A 87 5.66 6.56 -12.43
C THR A 87 6.87 6.13 -11.59
N TYR A 88 6.66 5.21 -10.64
CA TYR A 88 7.72 4.66 -9.80
C TYR A 88 8.80 3.96 -10.64
N CYS A 89 8.39 3.12 -11.59
CA CYS A 89 9.30 2.41 -12.47
C CYS A 89 10.20 3.37 -13.29
N GLU A 90 9.62 4.41 -13.85
CA GLU A 90 10.34 5.39 -14.68
C GLU A 90 11.34 6.23 -13.88
N THR A 91 11.27 6.21 -12.55
CA THR A 91 12.16 6.98 -11.67
C THR A 91 13.30 6.18 -11.08
N LEU A 92 13.37 4.88 -11.35
CA LEU A 92 14.43 4.02 -10.85
C LEU A 92 15.78 4.45 -11.44
N GLU A 93 16.79 4.48 -10.61
CA GLU A 93 18.19 4.79 -11.01
C GLU A 93 19.17 4.05 -10.11
N VAL A 94 20.43 3.92 -10.57
CA VAL A 94 21.51 3.36 -9.76
C VAL A 94 22.34 4.50 -9.18
N LYS A 95 22.39 4.56 -7.84
CA LYS A 95 23.30 5.45 -7.10
C LYS A 95 24.13 4.63 -6.14
N TRP A 96 25.45 4.78 -6.25
CA TRP A 96 26.39 4.04 -5.40
C TRP A 96 26.16 2.52 -5.37
N GLY A 97 25.83 1.94 -6.52
CA GLY A 97 25.50 0.52 -6.64
C GLY A 97 24.10 0.13 -6.18
N MET A 98 23.31 1.08 -5.70
CA MET A 98 21.96 0.85 -5.17
C MET A 98 20.88 1.26 -6.16
N VAL A 99 19.84 0.43 -6.32
CA VAL A 99 18.58 0.84 -6.96
C VAL A 99 17.82 1.78 -6.02
N VAL A 100 17.59 2.98 -6.47
CA VAL A 100 16.87 4.03 -5.75
C VAL A 100 15.83 4.70 -6.67
N THR A 101 14.91 5.45 -6.08
CA THR A 101 14.01 6.34 -6.84
C THR A 101 14.61 7.73 -6.90
N GLY A 102 14.81 8.24 -8.10
CA GLY A 102 15.26 9.62 -8.32
C GLY A 102 14.11 10.61 -8.21
N LYS A 103 14.43 11.85 -7.84
CA LYS A 103 13.51 12.96 -7.97
C LYS A 103 13.32 13.32 -9.44
N ARG A 104 12.10 13.70 -9.79
CA ARG A 104 11.75 14.10 -11.17
C ARG A 104 10.96 15.41 -11.16
N GLU A 105 11.15 16.20 -12.21
CA GLU A 105 10.30 17.36 -12.47
C GLU A 105 8.86 16.94 -12.79
N LYS A 106 7.93 17.91 -12.74
CA LYS A 106 6.53 17.68 -13.07
C LYS A 106 6.37 17.14 -14.50
N GLN A 107 5.45 16.22 -14.64
CA GLN A 107 5.12 15.56 -15.90
C GLN A 107 3.66 15.82 -16.28
N PRO A 108 3.31 15.80 -17.57
CA PRO A 108 1.91 16.02 -18.00
C PRO A 108 0.91 15.03 -17.37
N GLY A 109 1.33 13.81 -17.03
CA GLY A 109 0.49 12.81 -16.37
C GLY A 109 0.18 13.08 -14.88
N ASP A 110 0.88 14.03 -14.25
CA ASP A 110 0.69 14.35 -12.84
C ASP A 110 -0.72 14.92 -12.56
N GLU A 111 -1.30 15.69 -13.50
CA GLU A 111 -2.65 16.24 -13.35
C GLU A 111 -3.71 15.15 -13.33
N GLU A 112 -3.61 14.17 -14.22
CA GLU A 112 -4.55 13.04 -14.27
C GLU A 112 -4.42 12.16 -13.02
N TYR A 113 -3.20 11.94 -12.55
CA TYR A 113 -2.92 11.25 -11.31
C TYR A 113 -3.60 11.93 -10.11
N LEU A 114 -3.35 13.22 -9.90
CA LEU A 114 -3.96 13.99 -8.82
C LEU A 114 -5.49 14.07 -8.94
N ALA A 115 -6.02 14.13 -10.15
CA ALA A 115 -7.47 14.14 -10.38
C ALA A 115 -8.15 12.81 -9.94
N LEU A 116 -7.48 11.67 -10.09
CA LEU A 116 -7.95 10.37 -9.60
C LEU A 116 -7.96 10.33 -8.05
N ALA A 117 -6.89 10.80 -7.42
CA ALA A 117 -6.82 10.92 -5.95
C ALA A 117 -7.93 11.83 -5.42
N GLU A 118 -8.10 13.04 -5.98
CA GLU A 118 -9.16 13.95 -5.61
C GLU A 118 -10.57 13.38 -5.83
N LYS A 119 -10.78 12.64 -6.93
CA LYS A 119 -12.05 11.96 -7.21
C LYS A 119 -12.34 10.90 -6.15
N THR A 120 -11.33 10.09 -5.79
CA THR A 120 -11.42 9.08 -4.72
C THR A 120 -11.80 9.73 -3.39
N ILE A 121 -11.06 10.77 -2.97
CA ILE A 121 -11.30 11.49 -1.71
C ILE A 121 -12.72 12.08 -1.69
N ARG A 122 -13.16 12.70 -2.77
CA ARG A 122 -14.50 13.30 -2.84
C ARG A 122 -15.60 12.26 -2.72
N LEU A 123 -15.51 11.13 -3.44
CA LEU A 123 -16.52 10.06 -3.39
C LEU A 123 -16.54 9.38 -2.02
N ALA A 124 -15.37 9.02 -1.48
CA ALA A 124 -15.28 8.38 -0.18
C ALA A 124 -15.76 9.32 0.95
N SER A 125 -15.40 10.61 0.91
CA SER A 125 -15.86 11.60 1.90
C SER A 125 -17.38 11.79 1.85
N ALA A 126 -17.99 11.81 0.65
CA ALA A 126 -19.44 11.91 0.51
C ALA A 126 -20.15 10.69 1.11
N GLN A 127 -19.60 9.48 0.94
CA GLN A 127 -20.15 8.27 1.55
C GLN A 127 -19.92 8.21 3.07
N ALA A 128 -18.73 8.62 3.54
CA ALA A 128 -18.43 8.72 4.97
C ALA A 128 -19.35 9.72 5.70
N ALA A 129 -19.75 10.80 5.05
CA ALA A 129 -20.71 11.75 5.59
C ALA A 129 -22.12 11.16 5.80
N ILE A 130 -22.51 10.16 5.00
CA ILE A 130 -23.79 9.44 5.16
C ILE A 130 -23.66 8.35 6.22
N LYS A 131 -22.57 7.58 6.15
CA LYS A 131 -22.24 6.51 7.07
C LYS A 131 -20.74 6.47 7.29
N ASP A 132 -20.31 6.90 8.48
CA ASP A 132 -18.92 6.84 8.90
C ASP A 132 -18.45 5.38 8.94
N SER A 133 -17.50 5.02 8.07
CA SER A 133 -17.03 3.64 7.92
C SER A 133 -15.52 3.57 7.75
N ALA A 134 -14.91 2.54 8.32
CA ALA A 134 -13.48 2.30 8.25
C ALA A 134 -12.98 2.20 6.81
N GLU A 135 -13.76 1.59 5.93
CA GLU A 135 -13.44 1.43 4.51
C GLU A 135 -13.30 2.78 3.79
N MET A 136 -14.23 3.73 4.03
CA MET A 136 -14.15 5.04 3.39
C MET A 136 -12.93 5.84 3.88
N HIS A 137 -12.63 5.79 5.18
CA HIS A 137 -11.43 6.40 5.73
C HIS A 137 -10.16 5.74 5.21
N LEU A 138 -10.15 4.41 5.01
CA LEU A 138 -9.05 3.72 4.34
C LEU A 138 -8.81 4.29 2.93
N TYR A 139 -9.87 4.41 2.11
CA TYR A 139 -9.73 4.89 0.74
C TYR A 139 -9.28 6.35 0.66
N ILE A 140 -9.79 7.23 1.54
CA ILE A 140 -9.30 8.60 1.65
C ILE A 140 -7.81 8.60 2.04
N GLY A 141 -7.44 7.82 3.04
CA GLY A 141 -6.05 7.71 3.50
C GLY A 141 -5.10 7.22 2.42
N LEU A 142 -5.49 6.20 1.66
CA LEU A 142 -4.68 5.67 0.55
C LEU A 142 -4.52 6.70 -0.59
N ALA A 143 -5.59 7.39 -0.97
CA ALA A 143 -5.51 8.43 -2.00
C ALA A 143 -4.60 9.60 -1.57
N LEU A 144 -4.72 10.07 -0.33
CA LEU A 144 -3.82 11.09 0.23
C LEU A 144 -2.36 10.60 0.31
N ALA A 145 -2.13 9.31 0.58
CA ALA A 145 -0.79 8.74 0.57
C ALA A 145 -0.20 8.72 -0.85
N LEU A 146 -1.01 8.45 -1.89
CA LEU A 146 -0.61 8.54 -3.28
C LEU A 146 -0.25 9.98 -3.67
N GLU A 147 -1.06 10.99 -3.29
CA GLU A 147 -0.70 12.40 -3.46
C GLU A 147 0.65 12.73 -2.80
N ALA A 148 0.84 12.30 -1.54
CA ALA A 148 2.07 12.55 -0.81
C ALA A 148 3.32 11.95 -1.51
N ARG A 149 3.17 10.78 -2.14
CA ARG A 149 4.25 10.13 -2.91
C ARG A 149 4.63 10.96 -4.14
N LEU A 150 3.63 11.41 -4.90
CA LEU A 150 3.89 12.25 -6.08
C LEU A 150 4.54 13.56 -5.68
N TYR A 151 4.00 14.28 -4.69
CA TYR A 151 4.59 15.52 -4.20
C TYR A 151 6.02 15.34 -3.71
N GLY A 152 6.30 14.23 -2.99
CA GLY A 152 7.65 13.90 -2.53
C GLY A 152 8.62 13.68 -3.70
N MET A 153 8.18 12.99 -4.75
CA MET A 153 8.96 12.78 -5.97
C MET A 153 9.23 14.09 -6.71
N ARG A 154 8.27 15.03 -6.72
CA ARG A 154 8.40 16.37 -7.31
C ARG A 154 9.12 17.37 -6.39
N SER A 155 9.61 16.95 -5.22
CA SER A 155 10.27 17.80 -4.22
C SER A 155 9.36 18.89 -3.61
N GLU A 156 8.06 18.69 -3.64
CA GLU A 156 7.05 19.58 -3.05
C GLU A 156 6.88 19.25 -1.55
N ASN A 157 7.92 19.50 -0.75
CA ASN A 157 8.00 19.03 0.63
C ASN A 157 6.82 19.46 1.52
N ARG A 158 6.27 20.68 1.30
CA ARG A 158 5.14 21.18 2.10
C ARG A 158 3.85 20.42 1.75
N ALA A 159 3.58 20.20 0.48
CA ALA A 159 2.43 19.40 0.02
C ALA A 159 2.56 17.95 0.47
N THR A 160 3.75 17.34 0.35
CA THR A 160 4.07 15.99 0.88
C THR A 160 3.72 15.87 2.36
N ALA A 161 4.18 16.82 3.19
CA ALA A 161 3.93 16.78 4.63
C ALA A 161 2.43 16.93 4.95
N HIS A 162 1.73 17.85 4.28
CA HIS A 162 0.31 18.08 4.48
C HIS A 162 -0.53 16.85 4.09
N ALA A 163 -0.30 16.28 2.90
CA ALA A 163 -1.01 15.09 2.46
C ALA A 163 -0.69 13.87 3.35
N GLY A 164 0.58 13.69 3.75
CA GLY A 164 0.98 12.61 4.63
C GLY A 164 0.37 12.68 6.04
N VAL A 165 0.24 13.88 6.63
CA VAL A 165 -0.43 14.06 7.93
C VAL A 165 -1.91 13.72 7.83
N ARG A 166 -2.61 14.23 6.81
CA ARG A 166 -4.01 13.93 6.57
C ARG A 166 -4.23 12.44 6.31
N ALA A 167 -3.38 11.80 5.51
CA ALA A 167 -3.45 10.35 5.28
C ALA A 167 -3.35 9.57 6.61
N ARG A 168 -2.41 9.95 7.48
CA ARG A 168 -2.28 9.35 8.81
C ARG A 168 -3.55 9.50 9.66
N GLU A 169 -4.17 10.66 9.66
CA GLU A 169 -5.42 10.91 10.41
C GLU A 169 -6.54 10.00 9.92
N GLU A 170 -6.69 9.84 8.62
CA GLU A 170 -7.69 8.96 8.01
C GLU A 170 -7.41 7.47 8.33
N PHE A 171 -6.17 7.01 8.26
CA PHE A 171 -5.83 5.64 8.66
C PHE A 171 -6.07 5.39 10.15
N LEU A 172 -5.79 6.36 11.03
CA LEU A 172 -6.12 6.26 12.44
C LEU A 172 -7.63 6.18 12.67
N ARG A 173 -8.42 6.94 11.89
CA ARG A 173 -9.87 6.88 11.96
C ARG A 173 -10.39 5.52 11.47
N ALA A 174 -9.83 4.98 10.38
CA ALA A 174 -10.15 3.63 9.91
C ALA A 174 -9.91 2.59 11.01
N LYS A 175 -8.74 2.64 11.67
CA LYS A 175 -8.41 1.72 12.79
C LYS A 175 -9.26 1.92 14.04
N GLN A 176 -9.75 3.14 14.31
CA GLN A 176 -10.69 3.39 15.41
C GLN A 176 -12.05 2.75 15.14
N LEU A 177 -12.52 2.79 13.90
CA LEU A 177 -13.80 2.20 13.48
C LEU A 177 -13.70 0.69 13.32
N ASP A 178 -12.54 0.21 12.88
CA ASP A 178 -12.26 -1.21 12.69
C ASP A 178 -10.79 -1.53 13.02
N PRO A 179 -10.50 -2.01 14.24
CA PRO A 179 -9.14 -2.39 14.64
C PRO A 179 -8.51 -3.50 13.78
N GLU A 180 -9.31 -4.34 13.12
CA GLU A 180 -8.84 -5.45 12.30
C GLU A 180 -8.49 -5.03 10.85
N MET A 181 -8.68 -3.76 10.48
CA MET A 181 -8.35 -3.24 9.16
C MET A 181 -6.82 -3.12 8.97
N THR A 182 -6.18 -4.21 8.55
CA THR A 182 -4.73 -4.28 8.37
C THR A 182 -4.24 -3.48 7.16
N ASP A 183 -5.08 -3.20 6.16
CA ASP A 183 -4.72 -2.32 5.06
C ASP A 183 -4.35 -0.89 5.51
N ALA A 184 -4.96 -0.39 6.59
CA ALA A 184 -4.61 0.90 7.16
C ALA A 184 -3.23 0.89 7.85
N ASP A 185 -2.78 -0.27 8.32
CA ASP A 185 -1.47 -0.43 8.94
C ASP A 185 -0.34 -0.17 7.93
N ALA A 186 -0.54 -0.43 6.63
CA ALA A 186 0.46 -0.12 5.60
C ALA A 186 0.78 1.38 5.56
N GLY A 187 -0.24 2.22 5.53
CA GLY A 187 -0.08 3.68 5.51
C GLY A 187 0.51 4.23 6.81
N LEU A 188 0.01 3.76 7.95
CA LEU A 188 0.55 4.12 9.27
C LEU A 188 2.01 3.68 9.41
N GLY A 189 2.33 2.48 8.95
CA GLY A 189 3.66 1.91 8.99
C GLY A 189 4.66 2.73 8.17
N LEU A 190 4.31 3.10 6.94
CA LEU A 190 5.15 3.96 6.11
C LEU A 190 5.34 5.34 6.74
N TYR A 191 4.27 5.96 7.25
CA TYR A 191 4.36 7.25 7.93
C TYR A 191 5.33 7.19 9.11
N ASN A 192 5.11 6.25 10.04
CA ASN A 192 5.92 6.07 11.24
C ASN A 192 7.39 5.80 10.90
N TYR A 193 7.64 4.96 9.90
CA TYR A 193 8.98 4.64 9.47
C TYR A 193 9.72 5.86 8.90
N TYR A 194 9.12 6.56 7.93
CA TYR A 194 9.77 7.70 7.28
C TYR A 194 9.95 8.89 8.21
N VAL A 195 8.96 9.20 9.04
CA VAL A 195 9.06 10.30 9.98
C VAL A 195 10.18 10.07 11.02
N ASP A 196 10.45 8.84 11.42
CA ASP A 196 11.55 8.51 12.31
C ASP A 196 12.92 8.46 11.62
N THR A 197 12.97 8.23 10.31
CA THR A 197 14.23 8.27 9.55
C THR A 197 14.71 9.68 9.21
N LEU A 198 13.88 10.72 9.43
CA LEU A 198 14.26 12.10 9.18
C LEU A 198 15.46 12.53 10.01
N SER A 199 16.30 13.43 9.46
CA SER A 199 17.43 14.00 10.18
C SER A 199 17.00 14.77 11.43
N GLY A 200 17.90 14.91 12.41
CA GLY A 200 17.62 15.60 13.68
C GLY A 200 17.08 17.03 13.47
N ILE A 201 17.64 17.77 12.52
CA ILE A 201 17.20 19.13 12.19
C ILE A 201 15.74 19.12 11.69
N VAL A 202 15.42 18.18 10.78
CA VAL A 202 14.06 18.06 10.23
C VAL A 202 13.06 17.61 11.32
N LYS A 203 13.49 16.74 12.24
CA LYS A 203 12.68 16.35 13.42
C LYS A 203 12.32 17.56 14.30
N VAL A 204 13.26 18.48 14.51
CA VAL A 204 13.01 19.73 15.26
C VAL A 204 12.04 20.64 14.50
N LEU A 205 12.28 20.88 13.19
CA LEU A 205 11.38 21.71 12.38
C LEU A 205 9.96 21.12 12.33
N ARG A 206 9.83 19.82 12.21
CA ARG A 206 8.56 19.11 12.25
C ARG A 206 7.78 19.41 13.54
N PHE A 207 8.45 19.37 14.70
CA PHE A 207 7.83 19.68 15.98
C PHE A 207 7.23 21.09 15.99
N PHE A 208 7.97 22.10 15.51
CA PHE A 208 7.46 23.47 15.40
C PHE A 208 6.33 23.64 14.39
N MET A 209 6.23 22.75 13.39
CA MET A 209 5.16 22.74 12.40
C MET A 209 3.92 21.94 12.86
N GLY A 210 3.93 21.38 14.07
CA GLY A 210 2.83 20.56 14.57
C GLY A 210 2.67 19.20 13.85
N ILE A 211 3.69 18.72 13.12
CA ILE A 211 3.63 17.45 12.41
C ILE A 211 3.87 16.32 13.42
N PRO A 212 2.94 15.33 13.53
CA PRO A 212 3.04 14.23 14.50
C PRO A 212 4.33 13.43 14.35
N GLY A 213 4.85 12.94 15.47
CA GLY A 213 5.98 12.02 15.52
C GLY A 213 5.66 10.64 14.94
N GLY A 214 6.72 9.86 14.69
CA GLY A 214 6.65 8.45 14.34
C GLY A 214 7.68 7.65 15.12
N SER A 215 7.52 6.33 15.10
CA SER A 215 8.47 5.35 15.62
C SER A 215 8.75 4.32 14.53
N LYS A 216 10.01 4.18 14.14
CA LYS A 216 10.42 3.19 13.13
C LYS A 216 10.03 1.77 13.56
N GLN A 217 10.22 1.44 14.82
CA GLN A 217 9.87 0.11 15.34
C GLN A 217 8.37 -0.16 15.21
N GLU A 218 7.52 0.83 15.51
CA GLU A 218 6.09 0.74 15.29
C GLU A 218 5.77 0.61 13.81
N GLY A 219 6.43 1.42 12.97
CA GLY A 219 6.28 1.37 11.52
C GLY A 219 6.58 -0.01 10.93
N ILE A 220 7.64 -0.66 11.39
CA ILE A 220 7.97 -2.03 10.98
C ILE A 220 6.86 -3.00 11.38
N ARG A 221 6.37 -2.96 12.63
CA ARG A 221 5.28 -3.85 13.10
C ARG A 221 4.00 -3.66 12.29
N GLN A 222 3.64 -2.43 11.97
CA GLN A 222 2.47 -2.10 11.16
C GLN A 222 2.62 -2.60 9.72
N LEU A 223 3.80 -2.44 9.11
CA LEU A 223 4.06 -3.00 7.77
C LEU A 223 4.02 -4.54 7.79
N GLU A 224 4.51 -5.17 8.85
CA GLU A 224 4.39 -6.62 9.05
C GLU A 224 2.93 -7.07 9.23
N SER A 225 2.12 -6.29 9.94
CA SER A 225 0.67 -6.52 10.07
C SER A 225 -0.01 -6.46 8.69
N ALA A 226 0.24 -5.40 7.92
CA ALA A 226 -0.35 -5.21 6.60
C ALA A 226 0.06 -6.31 5.59
N MET A 227 1.35 -6.68 5.54
CA MET A 227 1.82 -7.71 4.60
C MET A 227 1.26 -9.10 4.88
N ASN A 228 0.85 -9.38 6.12
CA ASN A 228 0.29 -10.67 6.53
C ASN A 228 -1.25 -10.67 6.57
N GLY A 229 -1.87 -9.48 6.61
CA GLY A 229 -3.32 -9.35 6.75
C GLY A 229 -4.11 -9.60 5.46
N GLY A 230 -3.47 -9.53 4.32
CA GLY A 230 -4.14 -9.59 3.01
C GLY A 230 -4.82 -8.27 2.65
N GLY A 231 -5.53 -8.20 1.53
CA GLY A 231 -6.23 -7.01 1.06
C GLY A 231 -5.48 -6.21 0.00
N ILE A 232 -5.73 -4.91 -0.07
CA ILE A 232 -5.22 -4.03 -1.13
C ILE A 232 -3.71 -3.81 -0.99
N THR A 233 -3.21 -3.69 0.23
CA THR A 233 -1.87 -3.14 0.51
C THR A 233 -0.80 -4.19 0.84
N ALA A 234 -1.15 -5.48 0.95
CA ALA A 234 -0.25 -6.51 1.46
C ALA A 234 1.06 -6.65 0.68
N VAL A 235 0.97 -6.72 -0.65
CA VAL A 235 2.14 -6.84 -1.54
C VAL A 235 3.01 -5.59 -1.46
N GLU A 236 2.37 -4.42 -1.48
CA GLU A 236 3.06 -3.14 -1.40
C GLU A 236 3.75 -2.96 -0.03
N ALA A 237 3.09 -3.32 1.07
CA ALA A 237 3.67 -3.25 2.41
C ALA A 237 4.93 -4.11 2.53
N ARG A 238 4.91 -5.33 1.99
CA ARG A 238 6.07 -6.22 1.96
C ARG A 238 7.22 -5.63 1.15
N PHE A 239 6.93 -5.13 -0.06
CA PHE A 239 7.92 -4.50 -0.91
C PHE A 239 8.58 -3.27 -0.26
N TYR A 240 7.77 -2.36 0.29
CA TYR A 240 8.31 -1.16 0.93
C TYR A 240 9.06 -1.47 2.22
N LEU A 241 8.64 -2.47 3.00
CA LEU A 241 9.39 -2.90 4.17
C LEU A 241 10.78 -3.42 3.75
N ALA A 242 10.84 -4.32 2.78
CA ALA A 242 12.09 -4.84 2.24
C ALA A 242 13.02 -3.70 1.76
N LYS A 243 12.49 -2.82 0.91
CA LYS A 243 13.22 -1.66 0.37
C LYS A 243 13.74 -0.74 1.48
N ASN A 244 12.93 -0.46 2.50
CA ASN A 244 13.27 0.46 3.57
C ASN A 244 14.34 -0.12 4.51
N LEU A 245 14.21 -1.40 4.89
CA LEU A 245 15.22 -2.11 5.69
C LEU A 245 16.58 -2.13 5.00
N ARG A 246 16.59 -2.34 3.69
CA ARG A 246 17.82 -2.26 2.90
C ARG A 246 18.37 -0.84 2.85
N THR A 247 17.56 0.15 2.54
CA THR A 247 18.00 1.51 2.22
C THR A 247 18.42 2.29 3.46
N TYR A 248 17.70 2.15 4.57
CA TYR A 248 17.90 2.97 5.77
C TYR A 248 18.54 2.21 6.93
N ASP A 249 18.37 0.89 6.99
CA ASP A 249 18.82 0.08 8.11
C ASP A 249 19.94 -0.91 7.75
N GLN A 250 20.30 -1.01 6.46
CA GLN A 250 21.32 -1.92 5.95
C GLN A 250 21.10 -3.40 6.34
N GLN A 251 19.83 -3.77 6.56
CA GLN A 251 19.41 -5.13 6.87
C GLN A 251 19.19 -5.93 5.58
N TYR A 252 20.26 -6.13 4.82
CA TYR A 252 20.20 -6.72 3.47
C TYR A 252 19.61 -8.13 3.45
N GLU A 253 20.00 -8.99 4.42
CA GLU A 253 19.49 -10.36 4.53
C GLU A 253 17.97 -10.37 4.71
N ARG A 254 17.47 -9.65 5.72
CA ARG A 254 16.03 -9.55 5.99
C ARG A 254 15.26 -8.93 4.84
N ALA A 255 15.87 -7.95 4.16
CA ALA A 255 15.27 -7.34 2.98
C ALA A 255 15.11 -8.36 1.83
N ALA A 256 16.13 -9.18 1.58
CA ALA A 256 16.07 -10.25 0.59
C ALA A 256 15.03 -11.32 0.97
N GLU A 257 15.01 -11.80 2.22
CA GLU A 257 14.02 -12.75 2.74
C GLU A 257 12.57 -12.26 2.58
N LEU A 258 12.33 -10.97 2.74
CA LEU A 258 11.01 -10.38 2.54
C LEU A 258 10.61 -10.28 1.06
N LEU A 259 11.57 -10.06 0.18
CA LEU A 259 11.30 -9.82 -1.24
C LEU A 259 11.26 -11.11 -2.07
N GLU A 260 12.03 -12.14 -1.70
CA GLU A 260 12.10 -13.43 -2.42
C GLU A 260 10.71 -14.08 -2.62
N PRO A 261 9.78 -14.11 -1.63
CA PRO A 261 8.43 -14.63 -1.86
C PRO A 261 7.64 -13.87 -2.93
N LEU A 262 7.87 -12.57 -3.09
CA LEU A 262 7.21 -11.78 -4.13
C LEU A 262 7.74 -12.12 -5.54
N THR A 263 9.05 -12.38 -5.70
CA THR A 263 9.59 -12.82 -7.00
C THR A 263 9.11 -14.21 -7.39
N LEU A 264 8.88 -15.09 -6.41
CA LEU A 264 8.31 -16.41 -6.64
C LEU A 264 6.83 -16.36 -7.02
N GLN A 265 6.05 -15.51 -6.32
CA GLN A 265 4.62 -15.36 -6.56
C GLN A 265 4.34 -14.59 -7.86
N TYR A 266 5.14 -13.57 -8.15
CA TYR A 266 5.01 -12.69 -9.30
C TYR A 266 6.28 -12.68 -10.17
N PRO A 267 6.62 -13.81 -10.82
CA PRO A 267 7.90 -13.96 -11.53
C PRO A 267 8.03 -13.05 -12.75
N ARG A 268 6.94 -12.42 -13.19
CA ARG A 268 6.93 -11.44 -14.29
C ARG A 268 7.14 -10.00 -13.82
N ASN A 269 7.15 -9.73 -12.51
CA ASN A 269 7.36 -8.39 -11.99
C ASN A 269 8.85 -8.06 -11.96
N SER A 270 9.30 -7.36 -12.99
CA SER A 270 10.71 -6.99 -13.17
C SER A 270 11.25 -6.06 -12.07
N ILE A 271 10.38 -5.29 -11.41
CA ILE A 271 10.79 -4.42 -10.29
C ILE A 271 11.20 -5.27 -9.09
N PHE A 272 10.44 -6.32 -8.75
CA PHE A 272 10.78 -7.19 -7.62
C PHE A 272 12.11 -7.91 -7.87
N GLN A 273 12.30 -8.42 -9.09
CA GLN A 273 13.53 -9.09 -9.46
C GLN A 273 14.73 -8.14 -9.50
N LEU A 274 14.54 -6.91 -10.01
CA LEU A 274 15.59 -5.88 -10.01
C LEU A 274 16.06 -5.54 -8.58
N PHE A 275 15.10 -5.37 -7.66
CA PHE A 275 15.45 -5.08 -6.26
C PHE A 275 16.09 -6.28 -5.57
N LEU A 276 15.57 -7.51 -5.78
CA LEU A 276 16.15 -8.71 -5.18
C LEU A 276 17.58 -8.92 -5.68
N GLY A 277 17.79 -8.83 -6.99
CA GLY A 277 19.14 -8.92 -7.56
C GLY A 277 20.09 -7.85 -7.00
N ASN A 278 19.62 -6.62 -6.80
CA ASN A 278 20.41 -5.59 -6.13
C ASN A 278 20.72 -5.92 -4.65
N PHE A 279 19.77 -6.51 -3.90
CA PHE A 279 20.02 -6.93 -2.52
C PHE A 279 21.04 -8.08 -2.45
N ASP A 280 20.95 -9.04 -3.37
CA ASP A 280 21.91 -10.14 -3.47
C ASP A 280 23.32 -9.69 -3.86
N LEU A 281 23.47 -8.59 -4.61
CA LEU A 281 24.80 -7.95 -4.83
C LEU A 281 25.40 -7.45 -3.52
N GLU A 282 24.63 -6.79 -2.68
CA GLU A 282 25.08 -6.32 -1.36
C GLU A 282 25.46 -7.47 -0.42
N LEU A 283 24.83 -8.64 -0.61
CA LEU A 283 25.12 -9.87 0.14
C LEU A 283 26.25 -10.72 -0.47
N ASN A 284 26.93 -10.21 -1.53
CA ASN A 284 27.94 -10.95 -2.27
C ASN A 284 27.46 -12.29 -2.86
N ARG A 285 26.16 -12.43 -3.15
CA ARG A 285 25.53 -13.61 -3.76
C ARG A 285 25.51 -13.45 -5.28
N LYS A 286 26.69 -13.35 -5.92
CA LYS A 286 26.83 -12.94 -7.31
C LYS A 286 25.98 -13.77 -8.28
N GLU A 287 25.96 -15.10 -8.14
CA GLU A 287 25.23 -15.99 -9.05
C GLU A 287 23.71 -15.76 -8.99
N LYS A 288 23.15 -15.61 -7.77
CA LYS A 288 21.75 -15.27 -7.59
C LYS A 288 21.44 -13.89 -8.16
N ALA A 289 22.23 -12.89 -7.80
CA ALA A 289 22.06 -11.52 -8.28
C ALA A 289 22.05 -11.43 -9.81
N VAL A 290 22.97 -12.12 -10.48
CA VAL A 290 23.04 -12.16 -11.95
C VAL A 290 21.78 -12.82 -12.53
N ALA A 291 21.28 -13.90 -11.93
CA ALA A 291 20.05 -14.57 -12.38
C ALA A 291 18.84 -13.64 -12.28
N GLU A 292 18.64 -12.98 -11.13
CA GLU A 292 17.55 -12.05 -10.90
C GLU A 292 17.63 -10.80 -11.80
N LEU A 293 18.81 -10.22 -11.96
CA LEU A 293 19.01 -9.05 -12.83
C LEU A 293 18.80 -9.38 -14.32
N ARG A 294 19.17 -10.58 -14.76
CA ARG A 294 18.86 -11.05 -16.12
C ARG A 294 17.38 -11.26 -16.30
N ALA A 295 16.69 -11.85 -15.31
CA ALA A 295 15.25 -12.02 -15.33
C ALA A 295 14.54 -10.66 -15.36
N ALA A 296 14.98 -9.68 -14.56
CA ALA A 296 14.45 -8.31 -14.58
C ALA A 296 14.60 -7.63 -15.95
N GLY A 297 15.67 -7.91 -16.68
CA GLY A 297 15.95 -7.37 -18.02
C GLY A 297 15.31 -8.14 -19.18
N ALA A 298 14.68 -9.30 -18.94
CA ALA A 298 14.08 -10.14 -19.99
C ALA A 298 12.86 -9.45 -20.66
N GLU A 299 12.71 -9.63 -21.98
CA GLU A 299 11.63 -8.97 -22.76
C GLU A 299 10.22 -9.35 -22.35
N SER A 300 10.06 -10.51 -21.72
CA SER A 300 8.74 -11.05 -21.33
C SER A 300 8.08 -10.36 -20.14
N CYS A 301 8.76 -9.39 -19.51
CA CYS A 301 8.35 -8.92 -18.20
C CYS A 301 7.40 -7.74 -18.17
N CYS A 302 7.36 -6.82 -19.17
CA CYS A 302 6.59 -5.59 -19.00
C CYS A 302 6.28 -4.90 -20.34
N GLU A 303 5.30 -4.00 -20.30
CA GLU A 303 5.07 -3.08 -21.40
C GLU A 303 6.18 -2.05 -21.62
N VAL A 304 6.19 -1.47 -22.80
CA VAL A 304 7.33 -0.85 -23.51
C VAL A 304 8.12 0.20 -22.73
N SER A 305 7.50 1.05 -21.89
CA SER A 305 8.24 2.17 -21.24
C SER A 305 9.00 1.73 -19.98
N CYS A 306 8.35 1.01 -19.09
CA CYS A 306 8.96 0.51 -17.86
C CYS A 306 9.99 -0.59 -18.14
N ALA A 307 9.72 -1.50 -19.07
CA ALA A 307 10.63 -2.59 -19.43
C ALA A 307 11.99 -2.09 -19.94
N SER A 308 11.99 -1.11 -20.84
CA SER A 308 13.23 -0.53 -21.35
C SER A 308 14.06 0.13 -20.25
N HIS A 309 13.38 0.81 -19.33
CA HIS A 309 14.04 1.48 -18.20
C HIS A 309 14.63 0.48 -17.20
N VAL A 310 13.85 -0.52 -16.77
CA VAL A 310 14.33 -1.59 -15.88
C VAL A 310 15.50 -2.34 -16.49
N ARG A 311 15.43 -2.65 -17.80
CA ARG A 311 16.53 -3.29 -18.53
C ARG A 311 17.82 -2.45 -18.48
N ALA A 312 17.71 -1.14 -18.68
CA ALA A 312 18.86 -0.24 -18.59
C ALA A 312 19.47 -0.24 -17.17
N VAL A 313 18.62 -0.16 -16.14
CA VAL A 313 19.06 -0.20 -14.73
C VAL A 313 19.69 -1.55 -14.38
N ALA A 314 19.10 -2.66 -14.78
CA ALA A 314 19.64 -4.00 -14.58
C ALA A 314 20.99 -4.17 -15.30
N GLY A 315 21.09 -3.65 -16.54
CA GLY A 315 22.34 -3.64 -17.32
C GLY A 315 23.49 -2.91 -16.63
N LEU A 316 23.22 -1.77 -16.00
CA LEU A 316 24.21 -1.04 -15.21
C LEU A 316 24.73 -1.86 -14.02
N LEU A 317 23.83 -2.57 -13.33
CA LEU A 317 24.21 -3.43 -12.21
C LEU A 317 25.00 -4.66 -12.67
N LEU A 318 24.59 -5.31 -13.76
CA LEU A 318 25.34 -6.45 -14.35
C LEU A 318 26.74 -6.02 -14.79
N ALA A 319 26.88 -4.87 -15.43
CA ALA A 319 28.19 -4.34 -15.84
C ALA A 319 29.11 -4.07 -14.63
N SER A 320 28.56 -3.66 -13.49
CA SER A 320 29.34 -3.41 -12.26
C SER A 320 30.00 -4.66 -11.69
N VAL A 321 29.47 -5.85 -12.01
CA VAL A 321 30.02 -7.14 -11.56
C VAL A 321 30.73 -7.93 -12.66
N GLY A 322 31.05 -7.27 -13.77
CA GLY A 322 31.79 -7.85 -14.89
C GLY A 322 30.95 -8.76 -15.81
N GLU A 323 29.63 -8.69 -15.71
CA GLU A 323 28.69 -9.42 -16.56
C GLU A 323 28.13 -8.47 -17.64
N GLY A 324 28.79 -8.39 -18.79
CA GLY A 324 28.31 -7.58 -19.91
C GLY A 324 26.94 -8.10 -20.40
N VAL A 325 25.95 -7.22 -20.53
CA VAL A 325 24.75 -7.51 -21.32
C VAL A 325 25.21 -7.49 -22.78
N ALA A 326 25.14 -8.63 -23.47
CA ALA A 326 25.13 -8.61 -24.93
C ALA A 326 23.91 -7.80 -25.35
N ILE A 327 24.10 -6.54 -25.71
CA ILE A 327 23.06 -5.72 -26.34
C ILE A 327 22.82 -6.38 -27.70
N ILE A 328 21.81 -7.24 -27.77
CA ILE A 328 21.29 -7.71 -29.05
C ILE A 328 20.56 -6.50 -29.64
N SER A 329 21.28 -5.75 -30.47
CA SER A 329 20.70 -4.75 -31.36
C SER A 329 19.92 -5.49 -32.44
N HIS A 330 18.58 -5.45 -32.37
CA HIS A 330 17.70 -5.73 -33.48
C HIS A 330 17.02 -4.46 -33.97
#